data_611b7259027ceeec78626e227b3cc550
#
_entry.id   611b7259027ceeec78626e227b3cc550
#
_cell.length_a   1.000
_cell.length_b   1.000
_cell.length_c   1.000
_cell.angle_alpha   90.00
_cell.angle_beta   90.00
_cell.angle_gamma   90.00
#
_symmetry.space_group_name_H-M   'P 1'
#
loop_
_entity.id
_entity.type
_entity.pdbx_description
1 polymer ?
#
loop_
_entity_poly.entity_id
_entity_poly.type
_entity_poly.pdbx_seq_one_letter_code
_entity_poly.pdbx_strand_id
1 'polypeptide(L)'
;MLDVPADFPALEQPNDNPMTVDGILLGRKLFYDPLLSIDSTVSCATCHQPSLSFSDGLALSQGVNGITRRGSLNLINVGFHYSGLFWDGRAKTLEELALIPIEDPIEMGESWDSVELKLRNHDGYPADFRKAFGIENVSMVDRYLAAKAIAQFLRTLVSGQNSRYDRYLRGEILLEENEINGYLMFFNIDPSLPDAECGHCHNAPLLSTNDYFNNGLQESADLYSFRDPGHGAITGIAGQNGFFKPPTLRNLVFTAPYMHDGSLKTLEEVVDHYASGGKNSPNKSSFLFNLVLTESQKSDILAFLLTLTDSTTLTNPAYQSPF
;
A
#
# COMPACT_ATOMS: atom_id res chain seq x y z
N MET A 1 -14.73 -7.95 -15.95
CA MET A 1 -15.04 -8.31 -14.55
C MET A 1 -13.72 -8.34 -13.82
N LEU A 2 -13.62 -7.76 -12.62
CA LEU A 2 -12.37 -7.81 -11.84
C LEU A 2 -12.12 -9.25 -11.40
N ASP A 3 -10.91 -9.75 -11.61
CA ASP A 3 -10.54 -11.11 -11.21
C ASP A 3 -9.94 -11.06 -9.79
N VAL A 4 -10.81 -11.24 -8.79
CA VAL A 4 -10.42 -11.29 -7.37
C VAL A 4 -10.23 -12.77 -7.00
N PRO A 5 -9.09 -13.15 -6.38
CA PRO A 5 -8.88 -14.50 -5.89
C PRO A 5 -10.03 -14.97 -4.98
N ALA A 6 -10.42 -16.24 -5.08
CA ALA A 6 -11.60 -16.77 -4.38
C ALA A 6 -11.43 -16.82 -2.84
N ASP A 7 -10.21 -16.85 -2.37
CA ASP A 7 -9.83 -16.82 -0.95
C ASP A 7 -9.69 -15.41 -0.36
N PHE A 8 -9.77 -14.37 -1.21
CA PHE A 8 -9.73 -12.98 -0.75
C PHE A 8 -11.07 -12.57 -0.14
N PRO A 9 -11.06 -11.61 0.80
CA PRO A 9 -12.30 -11.00 1.27
C PRO A 9 -13.04 -10.32 0.11
N ALA A 10 -14.35 -10.08 0.30
CA ALA A 10 -15.12 -9.33 -0.69
C ALA A 10 -14.55 -7.93 -0.88
N LEU A 11 -14.35 -7.50 -2.12
CA LEU A 11 -13.92 -6.14 -2.41
C LEU A 11 -15.09 -5.18 -2.18
N GLU A 12 -14.94 -4.26 -1.25
CA GLU A 12 -15.97 -3.26 -0.96
C GLU A 12 -16.09 -2.23 -2.08
N GLN A 13 -17.34 -2.01 -2.50
CA GLN A 13 -17.69 -0.99 -3.49
C GLN A 13 -18.78 -0.12 -2.89
N PRO A 14 -18.56 1.20 -2.74
CA PRO A 14 -19.63 2.10 -2.31
C PRO A 14 -20.81 2.06 -3.27
N ASN A 15 -22.04 2.11 -2.74
CA ASN A 15 -23.25 2.10 -3.56
C ASN A 15 -23.32 3.26 -4.56
N ASP A 16 -22.69 4.37 -4.24
CA ASP A 16 -22.64 5.58 -5.06
C ASP A 16 -21.37 5.65 -5.95
N ASN A 17 -20.54 4.59 -5.92
CA ASN A 17 -19.37 4.44 -6.79
C ASN A 17 -19.17 2.98 -7.25
N PRO A 18 -20.14 2.38 -7.95
CA PRO A 18 -19.99 1.05 -8.53
C PRO A 18 -18.88 1.06 -9.59
N MET A 19 -18.13 -0.03 -9.69
CA MET A 19 -17.07 -0.14 -10.70
C MET A 19 -17.64 -0.27 -12.09
N THR A 20 -17.18 0.58 -13.01
CA THR A 20 -17.52 0.57 -14.43
C THR A 20 -16.27 0.59 -15.29
N VAL A 21 -16.36 0.09 -16.53
CA VAL A 21 -15.22 0.10 -17.45
C VAL A 21 -14.74 1.53 -17.71
N ASP A 22 -15.68 2.44 -17.99
CA ASP A 22 -15.33 3.83 -18.28
C ASP A 22 -14.80 4.57 -17.07
N GLY A 23 -15.30 4.27 -15.85
CA GLY A 23 -14.81 4.82 -14.60
C GLY A 23 -13.37 4.38 -14.31
N ILE A 24 -13.07 3.09 -14.51
CA ILE A 24 -11.71 2.55 -14.36
C ILE A 24 -10.75 3.20 -15.37
N LEU A 25 -11.16 3.33 -16.63
CA LEU A 25 -10.32 3.96 -17.66
C LEU A 25 -10.06 5.43 -17.37
N LEU A 26 -11.08 6.18 -16.94
CA LEU A 26 -10.91 7.56 -16.51
C LEU A 26 -10.00 7.66 -15.29
N GLY A 27 -10.20 6.79 -14.27
CA GLY A 27 -9.38 6.76 -13.08
C GLY A 27 -7.91 6.47 -13.38
N ARG A 28 -7.65 5.50 -14.28
CA ARG A 28 -6.29 5.22 -14.76
C ARG A 28 -5.68 6.44 -15.44
N LYS A 29 -6.43 7.13 -16.30
CA LYS A 29 -5.94 8.33 -16.98
C LYS A 29 -5.59 9.43 -15.97
N LEU A 30 -6.46 9.72 -15.01
CA LEU A 30 -6.20 10.70 -13.94
C LEU A 30 -5.00 10.32 -13.07
N PHE A 31 -4.83 9.03 -12.75
CA PHE A 31 -3.69 8.54 -11.95
C PHE A 31 -2.33 8.80 -12.60
N TYR A 32 -2.27 8.77 -13.93
CA TYR A 32 -1.03 8.99 -14.69
C TYR A 32 -0.84 10.44 -15.16
N ASP A 33 -1.87 11.29 -15.08
CA ASP A 33 -1.82 12.65 -15.65
C ASP A 33 -1.21 13.64 -14.65
N PRO A 34 -0.07 14.27 -14.97
CA PRO A 34 0.53 15.29 -14.13
C PRO A 34 -0.26 16.62 -14.12
N LEU A 35 -1.30 16.76 -14.95
CA LEU A 35 -2.20 17.93 -14.96
C LEU A 35 -2.78 18.24 -13.58
N LEU A 36 -2.90 17.21 -12.71
CA LEU A 36 -3.46 17.34 -11.37
C LEU A 36 -2.53 18.02 -10.35
N SER A 37 -1.25 18.24 -10.67
CA SER A 37 -0.32 18.98 -9.82
C SER A 37 -0.23 20.45 -10.21
N ILE A 38 0.30 21.27 -9.29
CA ILE A 38 0.35 22.73 -9.44
C ILE A 38 1.15 23.18 -10.67
N ASP A 39 2.25 22.48 -10.95
CA ASP A 39 3.17 22.76 -12.06
C ASP A 39 3.10 21.74 -13.20
N SER A 40 2.19 20.78 -13.10
CA SER A 40 2.01 19.68 -14.06
C SER A 40 3.26 18.80 -14.23
N THR A 41 4.03 18.59 -13.16
CA THR A 41 5.24 17.74 -13.18
C THR A 41 5.06 16.41 -12.43
N VAL A 42 4.12 16.35 -11.47
CA VAL A 42 3.89 15.19 -10.60
C VAL A 42 2.50 14.61 -10.83
N SER A 43 2.42 13.30 -10.98
CA SER A 43 1.17 12.52 -10.98
C SER A 43 1.21 11.49 -9.84
N CYS A 44 0.10 10.78 -9.59
CA CYS A 44 0.11 9.65 -8.65
C CYS A 44 1.15 8.60 -9.05
N ALA A 45 1.30 8.34 -10.36
CA ALA A 45 2.27 7.39 -10.88
C ALA A 45 3.73 7.81 -10.70
N THR A 46 4.02 9.07 -10.37
CA THR A 46 5.37 9.51 -10.04
C THR A 46 5.90 8.84 -8.78
N CYS A 47 5.03 8.72 -7.75
CA CYS A 47 5.36 8.05 -6.49
C CYS A 47 4.83 6.62 -6.41
N HIS A 48 3.97 6.20 -7.35
CA HIS A 48 3.39 4.85 -7.40
C HIS A 48 3.60 4.22 -8.76
N GLN A 49 4.86 3.80 -9.02
CA GLN A 49 5.30 3.26 -10.31
C GLN A 49 4.96 1.77 -10.44
N PRO A 50 4.29 1.33 -11.51
CA PRO A 50 3.96 -0.09 -11.72
C PRO A 50 5.19 -1.01 -11.67
N SER A 51 6.32 -0.57 -12.24
CA SER A 51 7.58 -1.32 -12.27
C SER A 51 8.18 -1.58 -10.88
N LEU A 52 7.78 -0.79 -9.89
CA LEU A 52 8.17 -0.92 -8.47
C LEU A 52 6.98 -1.35 -7.60
N SER A 53 6.05 -2.12 -8.18
CA SER A 53 4.83 -2.57 -7.48
C SER A 53 4.02 -1.41 -6.88
N PHE A 54 3.93 -0.29 -7.59
CA PHE A 54 3.26 0.93 -7.16
C PHE A 54 3.85 1.57 -5.90
N SER A 55 5.17 1.50 -5.75
CA SER A 55 6.01 2.35 -4.87
C SER A 55 6.95 3.19 -5.73
N ASP A 56 7.90 3.92 -5.14
CA ASP A 56 8.85 4.77 -5.89
C ASP A 56 10.32 4.40 -5.70
N GLY A 57 10.62 3.43 -4.83
CA GLY A 57 11.98 3.00 -4.53
C GLY A 57 12.79 4.02 -3.71
N LEU A 58 12.14 5.02 -3.14
CA LEU A 58 12.77 6.05 -2.31
C LEU A 58 12.41 5.86 -0.83
N ALA A 59 13.34 6.23 0.05
CA ALA A 59 13.05 6.24 1.49
C ALA A 59 11.92 7.21 1.83
N LEU A 60 11.93 8.38 1.21
CA LEU A 60 10.91 9.41 1.29
C LEU A 60 10.66 9.92 -0.12
N SER A 61 9.41 10.06 -0.52
CA SER A 61 9.03 10.43 -1.88
C SER A 61 9.34 11.91 -2.19
N GLN A 62 9.59 12.20 -3.46
CA GLN A 62 9.80 13.56 -3.94
C GLN A 62 8.50 14.11 -4.53
N GLY A 63 7.95 15.15 -3.91
CA GLY A 63 6.81 15.92 -4.43
C GLY A 63 7.25 17.22 -5.13
N VAL A 64 6.27 18.05 -5.52
CA VAL A 64 6.51 19.33 -6.22
C VAL A 64 7.33 20.33 -5.37
N ASN A 65 7.12 20.36 -4.06
CA ASN A 65 7.75 21.35 -3.16
C ASN A 65 8.63 20.72 -2.08
N GLY A 66 9.17 19.52 -2.31
CA GLY A 66 10.09 18.92 -1.35
C GLY A 66 9.90 17.43 -1.15
N ILE A 67 10.42 16.94 -0.03
CA ILE A 67 10.44 15.53 0.33
C ILE A 67 9.31 15.25 1.32
N THR A 68 8.53 14.21 1.08
CA THR A 68 7.44 13.76 1.97
C THR A 68 7.96 13.26 3.32
N ARG A 69 7.08 13.16 4.29
CA ARG A 69 7.46 12.69 5.64
C ARG A 69 7.66 11.18 5.73
N ARG A 70 7.08 10.43 4.78
CA ARG A 70 7.10 8.96 4.73
C ARG A 70 7.24 8.49 3.29
N GLY A 71 7.80 7.31 3.10
CA GLY A 71 7.89 6.66 1.80
C GLY A 71 6.52 6.26 1.23
N SER A 72 6.44 6.13 -0.08
CA SER A 72 5.22 5.70 -0.77
C SER A 72 4.91 4.24 -0.45
N LEU A 73 3.62 3.97 -0.16
CA LEU A 73 3.12 2.61 0.05
C LEU A 73 2.86 1.93 -1.29
N ASN A 74 3.14 0.64 -1.35
CA ASN A 74 2.64 -0.25 -2.40
C ASN A 74 1.10 -0.19 -2.45
N LEU A 75 0.53 0.05 -3.64
CA LEU A 75 -0.92 0.13 -3.83
C LEU A 75 -1.56 -1.21 -4.23
N ILE A 76 -0.77 -2.28 -4.40
CA ILE A 76 -1.34 -3.60 -4.67
C ILE A 76 -2.24 -4.01 -3.50
N ASN A 77 -3.44 -4.49 -3.82
CA ASN A 77 -4.47 -4.89 -2.87
C ASN A 77 -4.99 -3.77 -1.96
N VAL A 78 -4.74 -2.49 -2.31
CA VAL A 78 -5.18 -1.35 -1.49
C VAL A 78 -6.69 -1.31 -1.28
N GLY A 79 -7.47 -1.85 -2.21
CA GLY A 79 -8.94 -1.92 -2.12
C GLY A 79 -9.49 -2.81 -1.01
N PHE A 80 -8.65 -3.65 -0.37
CA PHE A 80 -9.05 -4.55 0.72
C PHE A 80 -8.72 -4.01 2.13
N HIS A 81 -8.30 -2.76 2.23
CA HIS A 81 -8.00 -2.13 3.51
C HIS A 81 -9.20 -1.34 4.02
N TYR A 82 -9.87 -1.84 5.07
CA TYR A 82 -11.10 -1.30 5.62
C TYR A 82 -10.91 -0.39 6.84
N SER A 83 -9.80 -0.54 7.57
CA SER A 83 -9.54 0.24 8.80
C SER A 83 -8.93 1.62 8.54
N GLY A 84 -8.58 1.90 7.29
CA GLY A 84 -7.99 3.16 6.86
C GLY A 84 -6.78 2.97 5.95
N LEU A 85 -6.44 4.03 5.25
CA LEU A 85 -5.44 4.08 4.19
C LEU A 85 -4.29 5.02 4.59
N PHE A 86 -3.23 5.05 3.81
CA PHE A 86 -1.91 5.55 4.20
C PHE A 86 -1.28 4.70 5.32
N TRP A 87 -0.07 5.08 5.76
CA TRP A 87 0.60 4.42 6.87
C TRP A 87 -0.12 4.56 8.21
N ASP A 88 -0.87 5.66 8.38
CA ASP A 88 -1.48 6.09 9.65
C ASP A 88 -3.01 5.97 9.69
N GLY A 89 -3.65 5.60 8.58
CA GLY A 89 -5.11 5.41 8.53
C GLY A 89 -5.91 6.72 8.44
N ARG A 90 -5.28 7.80 7.96
CA ARG A 90 -5.92 9.12 7.91
C ARG A 90 -7.05 9.26 6.89
N ALA A 91 -7.09 8.42 5.86
CA ALA A 91 -8.22 8.33 4.94
C ALA A 91 -9.02 7.05 5.20
N LYS A 92 -10.35 7.13 5.16
CA LYS A 92 -11.23 5.99 5.47
C LYS A 92 -11.63 5.21 4.21
N THR A 93 -11.67 5.86 3.07
CA THR A 93 -12.04 5.28 1.78
C THR A 93 -11.01 5.61 0.72
N LEU A 94 -11.01 4.88 -0.40
CA LEU A 94 -10.17 5.19 -1.55
C LEU A 94 -10.52 6.54 -2.18
N GLU A 95 -11.79 6.93 -2.11
CA GLU A 95 -12.26 8.22 -2.56
C GLU A 95 -11.66 9.36 -1.71
N GLU A 96 -11.63 9.21 -0.39
CA GLU A 96 -10.96 10.18 0.50
C GLU A 96 -9.45 10.20 0.27
N LEU A 97 -8.83 9.02 0.10
CA LEU A 97 -7.41 8.91 -0.19
C LEU A 97 -7.04 9.71 -1.44
N ALA A 98 -7.83 9.59 -2.53
CA ALA A 98 -7.53 10.26 -3.79
C ALA A 98 -7.61 11.79 -3.71
N LEU A 99 -8.32 12.35 -2.73
CA LEU A 99 -8.42 13.80 -2.54
C LEU A 99 -7.18 14.41 -1.88
N ILE A 100 -6.52 13.68 -0.98
CA ILE A 100 -5.51 14.25 -0.06
C ILE A 100 -4.20 14.65 -0.76
N PRO A 101 -3.55 13.81 -1.60
CA PRO A 101 -2.26 14.13 -2.18
C PRO A 101 -2.27 15.38 -3.08
N ILE A 102 -3.42 15.68 -3.69
CA ILE A 102 -3.56 16.83 -4.59
C ILE A 102 -3.44 18.13 -3.81
N GLU A 103 -4.05 18.22 -2.63
CA GLU A 103 -3.99 19.42 -1.78
C GLU A 103 -2.79 19.43 -0.82
N ASP A 104 -2.03 18.32 -0.72
CA ASP A 104 -0.81 18.34 0.09
C ASP A 104 0.24 19.25 -0.56
N PRO A 105 0.68 20.33 0.14
CA PRO A 105 1.58 21.32 -0.44
C PRO A 105 2.95 20.76 -0.80
N ILE A 106 3.36 19.63 -0.23
CA ILE A 106 4.63 18.97 -0.56
C ILE A 106 4.43 18.01 -1.73
N GLU A 107 3.33 17.24 -1.77
CA GLU A 107 3.11 16.18 -2.77
C GLU A 107 2.74 16.78 -4.14
N MET A 108 1.52 17.23 -4.36
CA MET A 108 1.03 17.79 -5.64
C MET A 108 0.75 19.28 -5.59
N GLY A 109 0.52 19.85 -4.41
CA GLY A 109 0.48 21.29 -4.13
C GLY A 109 -0.61 22.09 -4.84
N GLU A 110 -1.65 21.44 -5.40
CA GLU A 110 -2.69 22.09 -6.19
C GLU A 110 -4.02 22.17 -5.40
N SER A 111 -4.83 23.14 -5.69
CA SER A 111 -6.19 23.22 -5.14
C SER A 111 -7.18 22.45 -6.00
N TRP A 112 -8.16 21.80 -5.38
CA TRP A 112 -9.21 21.13 -6.13
C TRP A 112 -10.01 22.08 -7.02
N ASP A 113 -10.21 23.32 -6.62
CA ASP A 113 -10.90 24.31 -7.45
C ASP A 113 -10.16 24.56 -8.77
N SER A 114 -8.83 24.61 -8.73
CA SER A 114 -7.99 24.73 -9.92
C SER A 114 -8.00 23.44 -10.76
N VAL A 115 -7.89 22.27 -10.11
CA VAL A 115 -7.96 20.96 -10.82
C VAL A 115 -9.30 20.82 -11.55
N GLU A 116 -10.41 21.13 -10.90
CA GLU A 116 -11.75 21.09 -11.52
C GLU A 116 -11.82 21.97 -12.77
N LEU A 117 -11.26 23.18 -12.72
CA LEU A 117 -11.18 24.09 -13.88
C LEU A 117 -10.29 23.50 -14.99
N LYS A 118 -9.13 22.96 -14.65
CA LYS A 118 -8.26 22.28 -15.62
C LYS A 118 -8.99 21.13 -16.34
N LEU A 119 -9.69 20.27 -15.58
CA LEU A 119 -10.42 19.14 -16.12
C LEU A 119 -11.62 19.57 -16.97
N ARG A 120 -12.37 20.59 -16.55
CA ARG A 120 -13.51 21.14 -17.33
C ARG A 120 -13.09 21.76 -18.66
N ASN A 121 -11.92 22.38 -18.70
CA ASN A 121 -11.41 23.07 -19.88
C ASN A 121 -10.53 22.19 -20.78
N HIS A 122 -10.24 20.95 -20.39
CA HIS A 122 -9.44 20.02 -21.17
C HIS A 122 -10.28 19.40 -22.30
N ASP A 123 -9.72 19.27 -23.49
CA ASP A 123 -10.44 18.76 -24.68
C ASP A 123 -11.07 17.37 -24.51
N GLY A 124 -10.46 16.49 -23.73
CA GLY A 124 -10.88 15.09 -23.60
C GLY A 124 -11.65 14.76 -22.32
N TYR A 125 -11.30 15.34 -21.17
CA TYR A 125 -11.87 14.96 -19.88
C TYR A 125 -13.40 15.12 -19.78
N PRO A 126 -14.03 16.19 -20.26
CA PRO A 126 -15.50 16.29 -20.22
C PRO A 126 -16.22 15.13 -20.90
N ALA A 127 -15.66 14.60 -22.00
CA ALA A 127 -16.23 13.44 -22.67
C ALA A 127 -16.00 12.14 -21.87
N ASP A 128 -14.84 11.98 -21.24
CA ASP A 128 -14.52 10.82 -20.41
C ASP A 128 -15.39 10.79 -19.15
N PHE A 129 -15.58 11.94 -18.46
CA PHE A 129 -16.51 12.05 -17.34
C PHE A 129 -17.96 11.76 -17.73
N ARG A 130 -18.39 12.17 -18.91
CA ARG A 130 -19.74 11.85 -19.40
C ARG A 130 -19.92 10.34 -19.61
N LYS A 131 -18.94 9.65 -20.16
CA LYS A 131 -18.98 8.18 -20.31
C LYS A 131 -19.00 7.47 -18.96
N ALA A 132 -18.13 7.91 -18.03
CA ALA A 132 -17.97 7.25 -16.73
C ALA A 132 -19.16 7.47 -15.79
N PHE A 133 -19.75 8.67 -15.78
CA PHE A 133 -20.72 9.10 -14.76
C PHE A 133 -22.04 9.64 -15.33
N GLY A 134 -22.20 9.69 -16.66
CA GLY A 134 -23.44 10.17 -17.27
C GLY A 134 -23.73 11.66 -17.06
N ILE A 135 -22.69 12.50 -16.80
CA ILE A 135 -22.91 13.93 -16.58
C ILE A 135 -23.50 14.60 -17.81
N GLU A 136 -24.48 15.46 -17.60
CA GLU A 136 -25.15 16.22 -18.66
C GLU A 136 -24.38 17.51 -19.00
N ASN A 137 -23.79 18.14 -17.98
CA ASN A 137 -23.10 19.42 -18.12
C ASN A 137 -21.64 19.32 -17.61
N VAL A 138 -20.72 20.00 -18.30
CA VAL A 138 -19.30 20.05 -17.93
C VAL A 138 -19.08 20.64 -16.51
N SER A 139 -19.97 21.51 -16.03
CA SER A 139 -19.92 22.06 -14.68
C SER A 139 -20.10 21.00 -13.57
N MET A 140 -20.59 19.81 -13.93
CA MET A 140 -20.73 18.68 -12.99
C MET A 140 -19.39 17.93 -12.78
N VAL A 141 -18.36 18.20 -13.58
CA VAL A 141 -17.02 17.68 -13.33
C VAL A 141 -16.49 18.30 -12.05
N ASP A 142 -16.34 17.51 -11.01
CA ASP A 142 -15.88 17.94 -9.69
C ASP A 142 -14.85 16.98 -9.08
N ARG A 143 -14.29 17.38 -7.94
CA ARG A 143 -13.32 16.58 -7.16
C ARG A 143 -13.83 15.20 -6.78
N TYR A 144 -15.12 15.10 -6.47
CA TYR A 144 -15.70 13.84 -6.01
C TYR A 144 -15.82 12.82 -7.13
N LEU A 145 -16.20 13.26 -8.34
CA LEU A 145 -16.21 12.38 -9.51
C LEU A 145 -14.79 11.98 -9.93
N ALA A 146 -13.83 12.90 -9.85
CA ALA A 146 -12.43 12.59 -10.11
C ALA A 146 -11.89 11.56 -9.09
N ALA A 147 -12.14 11.77 -7.80
CA ALA A 147 -11.75 10.84 -6.74
C ALA A 147 -12.42 9.46 -6.90
N LYS A 148 -13.71 9.43 -7.26
CA LYS A 148 -14.45 8.20 -7.56
C LYS A 148 -13.81 7.42 -8.71
N ALA A 149 -13.43 8.09 -9.79
CA ALA A 149 -12.77 7.43 -10.90
C ALA A 149 -11.39 6.86 -10.49
N ILE A 150 -10.56 7.64 -9.80
CA ILE A 150 -9.26 7.19 -9.30
C ILE A 150 -9.45 5.97 -8.37
N ALA A 151 -10.42 6.01 -7.46
CA ALA A 151 -10.74 4.91 -6.56
C ALA A 151 -11.17 3.63 -7.31
N GLN A 152 -11.94 3.76 -8.41
CA GLN A 152 -12.28 2.61 -9.25
C GLN A 152 -11.02 1.97 -9.87
N PHE A 153 -10.07 2.76 -10.34
CA PHE A 153 -8.80 2.24 -10.86
C PHE A 153 -7.98 1.57 -9.74
N LEU A 154 -7.83 2.19 -8.59
CA LEU A 154 -7.09 1.63 -7.45
C LEU A 154 -7.65 0.28 -6.99
N ARG A 155 -8.97 0.09 -7.04
CA ARG A 155 -9.62 -1.20 -6.74
C ARG A 155 -9.25 -2.31 -7.72
N THR A 156 -8.75 -1.98 -8.93
CA THR A 156 -8.30 -2.99 -9.89
C THR A 156 -6.91 -3.53 -9.62
N LEU A 157 -6.13 -2.88 -8.76
CA LEU A 157 -4.74 -3.26 -8.47
C LEU A 157 -4.70 -4.47 -7.54
N VAL A 158 -4.95 -5.65 -8.10
CA VAL A 158 -5.05 -6.92 -7.35
C VAL A 158 -3.91 -7.85 -7.72
N SER A 159 -3.28 -8.45 -6.70
CA SER A 159 -2.31 -9.54 -6.79
C SER A 159 -2.66 -10.61 -5.75
N GLY A 160 -2.59 -11.87 -6.13
CA GLY A 160 -2.92 -13.01 -5.28
C GLY A 160 -3.11 -14.30 -6.06
N GLN A 161 -2.61 -14.37 -7.30
CA GLN A 161 -2.83 -15.53 -8.16
C GLN A 161 -1.55 -16.15 -8.72
N ASN A 162 -0.49 -15.39 -8.95
CA ASN A 162 0.63 -15.84 -9.76
C ASN A 162 1.96 -15.98 -9.03
N SER A 163 2.04 -15.56 -7.77
CA SER A 163 3.23 -15.78 -6.96
C SER A 163 3.49 -17.28 -6.74
N ARG A 164 4.73 -17.67 -6.43
CA ARG A 164 5.04 -19.07 -6.07
C ARG A 164 4.20 -19.53 -4.88
N TYR A 165 3.99 -18.66 -3.88
CA TYR A 165 3.13 -18.92 -2.73
C TYR A 165 1.68 -19.20 -3.14
N ASP A 166 1.07 -18.38 -4.01
CA ASP A 166 -0.30 -18.57 -4.48
C ASP A 166 -0.45 -19.90 -5.23
N ARG A 167 0.51 -20.21 -6.09
CA ARG A 167 0.53 -21.47 -6.85
C ARG A 167 0.74 -22.70 -5.97
N TYR A 168 1.52 -22.58 -4.91
CA TYR A 168 1.67 -23.60 -3.89
C TYR A 168 0.37 -23.86 -3.15
N LEU A 169 -0.33 -22.80 -2.71
CA LEU A 169 -1.62 -22.94 -2.03
C LEU A 169 -2.69 -23.63 -2.89
N ARG A 170 -2.63 -23.46 -4.22
CA ARG A 170 -3.50 -24.17 -5.17
C ARG A 170 -3.01 -25.56 -5.54
N GLY A 171 -1.89 -26.04 -5.00
CA GLY A 171 -1.32 -27.34 -5.29
C GLY A 171 -0.71 -27.47 -6.70
N GLU A 172 -0.39 -26.36 -7.37
CA GLU A 172 0.19 -26.36 -8.72
C GLU A 172 1.69 -26.61 -8.72
N ILE A 173 2.38 -26.25 -7.65
CA ILE A 173 3.82 -26.43 -7.47
C ILE A 173 4.13 -26.84 -6.03
N LEU A 174 5.33 -27.35 -5.82
CA LEU A 174 5.91 -27.50 -4.49
C LEU A 174 6.86 -26.33 -4.21
N LEU A 175 6.95 -25.93 -2.96
CA LEU A 175 8.00 -25.04 -2.48
C LEU A 175 9.26 -25.85 -2.16
N GLU A 176 10.42 -25.21 -2.22
CA GLU A 176 11.68 -25.80 -1.78
C GLU A 176 11.72 -25.93 -0.25
N GLU A 177 12.61 -26.76 0.29
CA GLU A 177 12.69 -27.05 1.73
C GLU A 177 12.86 -25.78 2.57
N ASN A 178 13.72 -24.87 2.17
CA ASN A 178 13.93 -23.58 2.86
C ASN A 178 12.72 -22.65 2.74
N GLU A 179 12.02 -22.63 1.59
CA GLU A 179 10.78 -21.86 1.40
C GLU A 179 9.66 -22.41 2.32
N ILE A 180 9.55 -23.73 2.45
CA ILE A 180 8.58 -24.40 3.35
C ILE A 180 8.91 -24.09 4.81
N ASN A 181 10.15 -24.23 5.23
CA ASN A 181 10.55 -23.95 6.60
C ASN A 181 10.23 -22.49 6.96
N GLY A 182 10.54 -21.55 6.06
CA GLY A 182 10.19 -20.15 6.23
C GLY A 182 8.67 -19.92 6.34
N TYR A 183 7.87 -20.58 5.50
CA TYR A 183 6.41 -20.56 5.56
C TYR A 183 5.85 -21.08 6.90
N LEU A 184 6.37 -22.21 7.37
CA LEU A 184 5.93 -22.83 8.63
C LEU A 184 6.25 -21.94 9.84
N MET A 185 7.44 -21.30 9.87
CA MET A 185 7.84 -20.35 10.91
C MET A 185 7.04 -19.04 10.83
N PHE A 186 6.81 -18.53 9.62
CA PHE A 186 6.09 -17.27 9.41
C PHE A 186 4.67 -17.30 9.97
N PHE A 187 3.96 -18.42 9.79
CA PHE A 187 2.56 -18.61 10.21
C PHE A 187 2.41 -19.50 11.45
N ASN A 188 3.49 -19.85 12.12
CA ASN A 188 3.49 -20.73 13.31
C ASN A 188 2.70 -22.01 13.09
N ILE A 189 2.97 -22.73 12.00
CA ILE A 189 2.21 -23.93 11.60
C ILE A 189 2.81 -25.20 12.23
N ASP A 190 4.14 -25.27 12.32
CA ASP A 190 4.86 -26.43 12.87
C ASP A 190 5.50 -26.09 14.23
N PRO A 191 4.99 -26.64 15.34
CA PRO A 191 5.53 -26.37 16.68
C PRO A 191 6.95 -26.90 16.92
N SER A 192 7.52 -27.67 16.00
CA SER A 192 8.93 -28.08 16.07
C SER A 192 9.90 -27.00 15.56
N LEU A 193 9.39 -25.97 14.89
CA LEU A 193 10.12 -24.81 14.43
C LEU A 193 9.82 -23.59 15.32
N PRO A 194 10.72 -22.61 15.41
CA PRO A 194 10.43 -21.37 16.14
C PRO A 194 9.33 -20.57 15.45
N ASP A 195 8.47 -19.91 16.25
CA ASP A 195 7.54 -18.91 15.74
C ASP A 195 8.32 -17.65 15.39
N ALA A 196 8.18 -17.15 14.17
CA ALA A 196 8.76 -15.90 13.72
C ALA A 196 7.86 -14.68 13.99
N GLU A 197 6.66 -14.91 14.57
CA GLU A 197 5.66 -13.88 14.97
C GLU A 197 5.15 -12.99 13.81
N CYS A 198 5.48 -13.31 12.55
CA CYS A 198 5.16 -12.47 11.40
C CYS A 198 3.67 -12.51 11.04
N GLY A 199 3.05 -13.69 11.14
CA GLY A 199 1.67 -13.95 10.74
C GLY A 199 0.63 -13.17 11.56
N HIS A 200 0.98 -12.70 12.76
CA HIS A 200 0.09 -11.89 13.60
C HIS A 200 -0.24 -10.53 12.98
N CYS A 201 0.71 -9.95 12.26
CA CYS A 201 0.55 -8.65 11.59
C CYS A 201 0.38 -8.79 10.07
N HIS A 202 0.84 -9.89 9.47
CA HIS A 202 0.84 -10.14 8.04
C HIS A 202 0.13 -11.45 7.69
N ASN A 203 -1.16 -11.56 8.05
CA ASN A 203 -1.92 -12.78 7.84
C ASN A 203 -2.36 -12.96 6.37
N ALA A 204 -2.55 -14.22 5.99
CA ALA A 204 -3.10 -14.57 4.68
C ALA A 204 -4.61 -14.23 4.61
N PRO A 205 -5.14 -14.00 3.39
CA PRO A 205 -4.49 -14.07 2.08
C PRO A 205 -3.79 -12.77 1.64
N LEU A 206 -4.09 -11.65 2.31
CA LEU A 206 -3.58 -10.32 1.92
C LEU A 206 -2.14 -10.07 2.36
N LEU A 207 -1.62 -10.87 3.30
CA LEU A 207 -0.31 -10.69 3.95
C LEU A 207 -0.20 -9.30 4.59
N SER A 208 -1.30 -8.87 5.19
CA SER A 208 -1.52 -7.61 5.89
C SER A 208 -2.70 -7.78 6.84
N THR A 209 -2.85 -6.89 7.80
CA THR A 209 -4.05 -6.78 8.63
C THR A 209 -4.69 -5.40 8.52
N ASN A 210 -5.90 -5.28 9.04
CA ASN A 210 -6.58 -4.00 9.15
C ASN A 210 -6.38 -3.35 10.54
N ASP A 211 -5.31 -3.71 11.24
CA ASP A 211 -4.90 -3.15 12.53
C ASP A 211 -3.66 -2.27 12.40
N TYR A 212 -3.28 -1.64 13.51
CA TYR A 212 -2.11 -0.77 13.60
C TYR A 212 -1.21 -1.25 14.73
N PHE A 213 0.11 -1.25 14.51
CA PHE A 213 1.08 -1.74 15.48
C PHE A 213 2.28 -0.82 15.59
N ASN A 214 2.87 -0.78 16.77
CA ASN A 214 4.21 -0.25 16.96
C ASN A 214 5.21 -1.39 16.78
N ASN A 215 5.90 -1.38 15.65
CA ASN A 215 6.87 -2.41 15.28
C ASN A 215 8.28 -2.18 15.86
N GLY A 216 8.43 -1.31 16.85
CA GLY A 216 9.71 -1.04 17.48
C GLY A 216 10.74 -0.36 16.57
N LEU A 217 10.33 0.27 15.47
CA LEU A 217 11.25 0.98 14.57
C LEU A 217 11.80 2.24 15.23
N GLN A 218 10.99 2.93 16.01
CA GLN A 218 11.37 4.13 16.75
C GLN A 218 11.61 3.81 18.23
N GLU A 219 12.75 4.26 18.75
CA GLU A 219 12.95 4.32 20.20
C GLU A 219 12.16 5.48 20.78
N SER A 220 11.50 5.27 21.91
CA SER A 220 10.81 6.33 22.64
C SER A 220 10.85 6.10 24.14
N ALA A 221 11.17 7.15 24.90
CA ALA A 221 11.22 7.09 26.36
C ALA A 221 9.82 7.05 26.99
N ASP A 222 8.82 7.64 26.34
CA ASP A 222 7.44 7.71 26.79
C ASP A 222 6.46 7.72 25.61
N LEU A 223 5.15 7.79 25.89
CA LEU A 223 4.11 7.78 24.87
C LEU A 223 4.05 9.07 24.02
N TYR A 224 4.75 10.13 24.38
CA TYR A 224 4.66 11.44 23.74
C TYR A 224 5.93 11.82 22.95
N SER A 225 7.02 11.06 23.11
CA SER A 225 8.33 11.38 22.53
C SER A 225 8.62 10.67 21.20
N PHE A 226 7.59 10.10 20.54
CA PHE A 226 7.76 9.54 19.21
C PHE A 226 8.04 10.63 18.18
N ARG A 227 9.08 10.46 17.37
CA ARG A 227 9.39 11.36 16.25
C ARG A 227 8.27 11.42 15.22
N ASP A 228 7.67 10.28 14.93
CA ASP A 228 6.45 10.16 14.13
C ASP A 228 5.39 9.42 14.95
N PRO A 229 4.34 10.09 15.40
CA PRO A 229 3.29 9.48 16.19
C PRO A 229 2.36 8.55 15.39
N GLY A 230 2.43 8.52 14.06
CA GLY A 230 1.65 7.60 13.22
C GLY A 230 0.16 7.71 13.47
N HIS A 231 -0.49 6.55 13.70
CA HIS A 231 -1.93 6.45 13.93
C HIS A 231 -2.42 7.22 15.17
N GLY A 232 -1.58 7.34 16.19
CA GLY A 232 -1.90 8.13 17.40
C GLY A 232 -2.19 9.61 17.10
N ALA A 233 -1.55 10.19 16.07
CA ALA A 233 -1.85 11.55 15.63
C ALA A 233 -3.26 11.69 15.02
N ILE A 234 -3.79 10.61 14.44
CA ILE A 234 -5.12 10.58 13.81
C ILE A 234 -6.21 10.38 14.86
N THR A 235 -5.97 9.48 15.83
CA THR A 235 -6.96 9.12 16.86
C THR A 235 -6.93 10.03 18.08
N GLY A 236 -5.83 10.74 18.32
CA GLY A 236 -5.60 11.51 19.53
C GLY A 236 -5.32 10.63 20.78
N ILE A 237 -5.11 9.32 20.60
CA ILE A 237 -4.87 8.37 21.68
C ILE A 237 -3.37 8.17 21.86
N ALA A 238 -2.80 8.66 22.96
CA ALA A 238 -1.36 8.58 23.23
C ALA A 238 -0.82 7.13 23.21
N GLY A 239 -1.62 6.15 23.66
CA GLY A 239 -1.26 4.72 23.59
C GLY A 239 -1.09 4.17 22.16
N GLN A 240 -1.52 4.90 21.14
CA GLN A 240 -1.38 4.55 19.74
C GLN A 240 -0.29 5.35 19.02
N ASN A 241 0.46 6.18 19.72
CA ASN A 241 1.61 6.86 19.14
C ASN A 241 2.68 5.84 18.72
N GLY A 242 3.27 6.05 17.54
CA GLY A 242 4.22 5.13 16.92
C GLY A 242 3.57 3.91 16.23
N PHE A 243 2.23 3.85 16.19
CA PHE A 243 1.51 2.79 15.49
C PHE A 243 1.39 3.09 14.00
N PHE A 244 1.65 2.07 13.19
CA PHE A 244 1.52 2.12 11.74
C PHE A 244 0.81 0.86 11.24
N LYS A 245 0.21 0.97 10.08
CA LYS A 245 -0.44 -0.13 9.40
C LYS A 245 0.60 -1.09 8.81
N PRO A 246 0.49 -2.40 9.02
CA PRO A 246 1.28 -3.39 8.29
C PRO A 246 0.91 -3.36 6.81
N PRO A 247 1.85 -3.04 5.90
CA PRO A 247 1.58 -3.11 4.47
C PRO A 247 1.47 -4.56 4.01
N THR A 248 0.89 -4.79 2.82
CA THR A 248 0.99 -6.11 2.19
C THR A 248 2.46 -6.48 1.93
N LEU A 249 2.80 -7.74 2.17
CA LEU A 249 4.13 -8.28 1.83
C LEU A 249 4.21 -8.80 0.39
N ARG A 250 3.11 -8.71 -0.36
CA ARG A 250 3.14 -9.08 -1.79
C ARG A 250 4.05 -8.14 -2.56
N ASN A 251 4.90 -8.72 -3.39
CA ASN A 251 5.85 -7.99 -4.22
C ASN A 251 6.90 -7.16 -3.46
N LEU A 252 7.13 -7.47 -2.20
CA LEU A 252 8.04 -6.67 -1.35
C LEU A 252 9.47 -6.55 -1.92
N VAL A 253 9.92 -7.45 -2.78
CA VAL A 253 11.23 -7.37 -3.44
C VAL A 253 11.40 -6.13 -4.32
N PHE A 254 10.29 -5.53 -4.77
CA PHE A 254 10.30 -4.35 -5.64
C PHE A 254 10.09 -3.04 -4.86
N THR A 255 9.84 -3.10 -3.54
CA THR A 255 9.40 -1.94 -2.76
C THR A 255 10.43 -1.46 -1.72
N ALA A 256 11.68 -1.88 -1.87
CA ALA A 256 12.77 -1.32 -1.07
C ALA A 256 12.93 0.20 -1.34
N PRO A 257 13.36 0.99 -0.34
CA PRO A 257 13.65 0.62 1.05
C PRO A 257 12.39 0.45 1.90
N TYR A 258 12.51 -0.25 3.02
CA TYR A 258 11.40 -0.71 3.85
C TYR A 258 11.12 0.22 5.03
N MET A 259 9.94 0.02 5.65
CA MET A 259 9.35 0.78 6.73
C MET A 259 8.77 2.13 6.25
N HIS A 260 8.00 2.79 7.12
CA HIS A 260 7.36 4.05 6.78
C HIS A 260 8.35 5.21 6.53
N ASP A 261 9.56 5.09 7.06
CA ASP A 261 10.63 6.09 6.92
C ASP A 261 11.79 5.62 6.00
N GLY A 262 11.65 4.44 5.38
CA GLY A 262 12.66 3.88 4.48
C GLY A 262 14.02 3.61 5.13
N SER A 263 14.05 3.42 6.45
CA SER A 263 15.30 3.29 7.21
C SER A 263 15.99 1.94 7.01
N LEU A 264 15.27 0.89 6.63
CA LEU A 264 15.81 -0.43 6.33
C LEU A 264 15.90 -0.63 4.82
N LYS A 265 17.08 -1.02 4.34
CA LYS A 265 17.36 -1.04 2.89
C LYS A 265 17.21 -2.42 2.27
N THR A 266 17.36 -3.48 3.06
CA THR A 266 17.31 -4.85 2.58
C THR A 266 16.32 -5.68 3.40
N LEU A 267 15.88 -6.82 2.86
CA LEU A 267 15.01 -7.75 3.58
C LEU A 267 15.72 -8.42 4.75
N GLU A 268 17.03 -8.61 4.63
CA GLU A 268 17.87 -9.11 5.72
C GLU A 268 17.81 -8.15 6.91
N GLU A 269 17.98 -6.83 6.68
CA GLU A 269 17.85 -5.81 7.72
C GLU A 269 16.46 -5.83 8.35
N VAL A 270 15.40 -6.10 7.58
CA VAL A 270 14.03 -6.23 8.08
C VAL A 270 13.88 -7.45 8.98
N VAL A 271 14.36 -8.63 8.53
CA VAL A 271 14.30 -9.86 9.33
C VAL A 271 15.13 -9.71 10.61
N ASP A 272 16.32 -9.11 10.53
CA ASP A 272 17.17 -8.83 11.70
C ASP A 272 16.51 -7.87 12.69
N HIS A 273 15.82 -6.83 12.20
CA HIS A 273 15.08 -5.90 13.04
C HIS A 273 14.00 -6.64 13.85
N TYR A 274 13.19 -7.48 13.21
CA TYR A 274 12.15 -8.25 13.89
C TYR A 274 12.74 -9.33 14.79
N ALA A 275 13.79 -10.03 14.36
CA ALA A 275 14.47 -11.04 15.17
C ALA A 275 15.09 -10.45 16.46
N SER A 276 15.59 -9.21 16.40
CA SER A 276 16.11 -8.51 17.59
C SER A 276 15.03 -8.02 18.55
N GLY A 277 13.75 -8.05 18.13
CA GLY A 277 12.62 -7.50 18.87
C GLY A 277 12.49 -5.97 18.76
N GLY A 278 13.21 -5.32 17.83
CA GLY A 278 13.14 -3.89 17.59
C GLY A 278 13.65 -3.02 18.74
N LYS A 279 13.52 -1.72 18.61
CA LYS A 279 13.90 -0.73 19.62
C LYS A 279 12.87 -0.63 20.73
N ASN A 280 13.30 -0.12 21.89
CA ASN A 280 12.42 0.01 23.05
C ASN A 280 11.47 1.20 22.94
N SER A 281 10.20 0.96 23.25
CA SER A 281 9.18 1.98 23.44
C SER A 281 8.06 1.45 24.35
N PRO A 282 7.33 2.31 25.07
CA PRO A 282 6.42 1.87 26.13
C PRO A 282 5.20 1.09 25.64
N ASN A 283 4.81 1.26 24.36
CA ASN A 283 3.67 0.62 23.73
C ASN A 283 4.07 -0.25 22.51
N LYS A 284 5.33 -0.72 22.49
CA LYS A 284 5.78 -1.68 21.47
C LYS A 284 4.89 -2.92 21.50
N SER A 285 4.54 -3.45 20.34
CA SER A 285 3.73 -4.67 20.21
C SER A 285 4.34 -5.81 21.04
N SER A 286 3.49 -6.55 21.77
CA SER A 286 3.91 -7.71 22.56
C SER A 286 4.43 -8.88 21.72
N PHE A 287 4.13 -8.91 20.43
CA PHE A 287 4.70 -9.88 19.48
C PHE A 287 6.16 -9.60 19.12
N LEU A 288 6.72 -8.44 19.55
CA LEU A 288 8.09 -8.04 19.26
C LEU A 288 8.98 -8.19 20.49
N PHE A 289 9.64 -9.31 20.53
CA PHE A 289 10.65 -9.65 21.53
C PHE A 289 11.86 -10.29 20.83
N ASN A 290 12.97 -10.44 21.53
CA ASN A 290 14.15 -11.07 20.96
C ASN A 290 13.86 -12.54 20.60
N LEU A 291 13.75 -12.82 19.31
CA LEU A 291 13.55 -14.16 18.78
C LEU A 291 14.91 -14.88 18.67
N VAL A 292 14.99 -16.10 19.20
CA VAL A 292 16.19 -16.91 19.09
C VAL A 292 16.18 -17.64 17.76
N LEU A 293 16.48 -16.94 16.66
CA LEU A 293 16.58 -17.52 15.31
C LEU A 293 18.05 -17.72 14.91
N THR A 294 18.35 -18.88 14.34
CA THR A 294 19.64 -19.14 13.68
C THR A 294 19.71 -18.41 12.33
N GLU A 295 20.90 -18.19 11.79
CA GLU A 295 21.09 -17.59 10.47
C GLU A 295 20.41 -18.41 9.35
N SER A 296 20.40 -19.74 9.48
CA SER A 296 19.66 -20.61 8.56
C SER A 296 18.15 -20.32 8.60
N GLN A 297 17.57 -20.20 9.79
CA GLN A 297 16.15 -19.92 9.95
C GLN A 297 15.76 -18.51 9.43
N LYS A 298 16.60 -17.52 9.64
CA LYS A 298 16.42 -16.19 9.00
C LYS A 298 16.47 -16.31 7.47
N SER A 299 17.41 -17.09 6.94
CA SER A 299 17.50 -17.35 5.49
C SER A 299 16.25 -18.06 4.95
N ASP A 300 15.69 -19.00 5.71
CA ASP A 300 14.46 -19.70 5.34
C ASP A 300 13.25 -18.74 5.32
N ILE A 301 13.15 -17.84 6.30
CA ILE A 301 12.12 -16.78 6.30
C ILE A 301 12.27 -15.88 5.07
N LEU A 302 13.49 -15.47 4.73
CA LEU A 302 13.77 -14.69 3.52
C LEU A 302 13.36 -15.46 2.25
N ALA A 303 13.68 -16.75 2.17
CA ALA A 303 13.29 -17.59 1.04
C ALA A 303 11.76 -17.64 0.88
N PHE A 304 11.02 -17.76 1.97
CA PHE A 304 9.56 -17.69 1.93
C PHE A 304 9.07 -16.31 1.46
N LEU A 305 9.60 -15.21 2.00
CA LEU A 305 9.21 -13.86 1.59
C LEU A 305 9.39 -13.63 0.09
N LEU A 306 10.43 -14.19 -0.52
CA LEU A 306 10.66 -14.12 -1.97
C LEU A 306 9.57 -14.85 -2.78
N THR A 307 8.93 -15.88 -2.21
CA THR A 307 7.82 -16.60 -2.87
C THR A 307 6.57 -15.75 -3.05
N LEU A 308 6.45 -14.62 -2.33
CA LEU A 308 5.31 -13.69 -2.40
C LEU A 308 5.35 -12.78 -3.62
N THR A 309 6.32 -12.98 -4.50
CA THR A 309 6.56 -12.15 -5.70
C THR A 309 5.65 -12.57 -6.84
N ASP A 310 4.83 -11.62 -7.32
CA ASP A 310 4.00 -11.73 -8.52
C ASP A 310 4.42 -10.64 -9.53
N SER A 311 5.40 -10.96 -10.38
CA SER A 311 5.91 -10.02 -11.38
C SER A 311 4.92 -9.73 -12.51
N THR A 312 3.84 -10.50 -12.65
CA THR A 312 2.83 -10.26 -13.70
C THR A 312 2.10 -8.93 -13.49
N THR A 313 2.01 -8.44 -12.25
CA THR A 313 1.40 -7.14 -11.94
C THR A 313 2.22 -5.96 -12.48
N LEU A 314 3.55 -6.11 -12.58
CA LEU A 314 4.47 -5.04 -13.01
C LEU A 314 4.30 -4.69 -14.50
N THR A 315 3.89 -5.66 -15.31
CA THR A 315 3.78 -5.54 -16.77
C THR A 315 2.34 -5.66 -17.27
N ASN A 316 1.35 -5.74 -16.37
CA ASN A 316 -0.05 -5.82 -16.75
C ASN A 316 -0.47 -4.56 -17.54
N PRO A 317 -0.89 -4.68 -18.82
CA PRO A 317 -1.25 -3.51 -19.63
C PRO A 317 -2.40 -2.68 -19.05
N ALA A 318 -3.28 -3.29 -18.25
CA ALA A 318 -4.37 -2.58 -17.58
C ALA A 318 -3.86 -1.62 -16.48
N TYR A 319 -2.64 -1.82 -16.01
CA TYR A 319 -2.02 -1.03 -14.94
C TYR A 319 -1.03 0.02 -15.44
N GLN A 320 -0.62 -0.05 -16.73
CA GLN A 320 0.36 0.86 -17.32
C GLN A 320 -0.26 2.22 -17.70
N SER A 321 0.60 3.20 -17.97
CA SER A 321 0.17 4.51 -18.48
C SER A 321 -0.70 4.36 -19.73
N PRO A 322 -1.81 5.09 -19.82
CA PRO A 322 -2.64 5.15 -21.03
C PRO A 322 -2.12 6.15 -22.08
N PHE A 323 -1.01 6.86 -21.80
CA PHE A 323 -0.40 7.87 -22.66
C PHE A 323 0.78 7.33 -23.46
#